data_8808785d4d3f9dd0623f9e9f696905f5
#
_entry.id   8808785d4d3f9dd0623f9e9f696905f5
#
_cell.length_a   1.000
_cell.length_b   1.000
_cell.length_c   1.000
_cell.angle_alpha   90.00
_cell.angle_beta   90.00
_cell.angle_gamma   90.00
#
_symmetry.space_group_name_H-M   'P 1'
#
loop_
_entity.id
_entity.type
_entity.pdbx_description
1 polymer ?
#
loop_
_entity_poly.entity_id
_entity_poly.type
_entity_poly.pdbx_seq_one_letter_code
_entity_poly.pdbx_strand_id
1 'polypeptide(L)' 'MLLTTREIVFPEGDRQEIAHALAVNQLVDLNGCPLPLPLATTRQIAYRVHRMSTASHRNGEVVSYYLELVGRPELEEE' A
#
# COMPACT_ATOMS: atom_id res chain seq x y z
N MET A 1 26.15 3.50 6.59
CA MET A 1 25.16 3.47 5.51
C MET A 1 23.76 3.36 6.06
N LEU A 2 22.86 4.17 5.60
CA LEU A 2 21.48 4.13 6.02
C LEU A 2 20.70 3.16 5.16
N LEU A 3 19.79 2.43 5.80
CA LEU A 3 18.91 1.52 5.09
C LEU A 3 17.49 2.07 5.09
N THR A 4 16.82 1.89 3.97
CA THR A 4 15.42 2.28 3.87
C THR A 4 14.58 1.01 3.79
N THR A 5 13.68 0.86 4.74
CA THR A 5 12.74 -0.26 4.77
C THR A 5 11.36 0.27 4.45
N ARG A 6 10.66 -0.42 3.57
CA ARG A 6 9.29 -0.05 3.20
C ARG A 6 8.34 -1.13 3.64
N GLU A 7 7.21 -0.72 4.17
CA GLU A 7 6.20 -1.67 4.63
C GLU A 7 4.81 -1.13 4.34
N ILE A 8 3.88 -2.05 4.18
CA ILE A 8 2.47 -1.70 4.08
C ILE A 8 1.79 -2.08 5.38
N VAL A 9 0.82 -1.27 5.79
CA VAL A 9 0.06 -1.49 7.02
C VAL A 9 -1.39 -1.66 6.62
N PHE A 10 -1.93 -2.85 6.86
CA PHE A 10 -3.31 -3.16 6.50
C PHE A 10 -4.28 -2.56 7.52
N PRO A 11 -5.54 -2.38 7.14
CA PRO A 11 -6.51 -1.76 8.05
C PRO A 11 -6.66 -2.47 9.38
N GLU A 12 -6.46 -3.79 9.40
CA GLU A 12 -6.58 -4.55 10.64
C GLU A 12 -5.32 -4.47 11.49
N GLY A 13 -4.27 -3.81 11.01
CA GLY A 13 -3.06 -3.62 11.80
C GLY A 13 -1.89 -4.48 11.40
N ASP A 14 -2.08 -5.42 10.49
CA ASP A 14 -0.98 -6.26 10.03
C ASP A 14 -0.01 -5.45 9.21
N ARG A 15 1.25 -5.84 9.24
CA ARG A 15 2.31 -5.18 8.49
C ARG A 15 3.03 -6.18 7.62
N GLN A 16 3.49 -5.72 6.47
CA GLN A 16 4.23 -6.56 5.55
C GLN A 16 5.30 -5.71 4.89
N GLU A 17 6.54 -6.20 4.92
CA GLU A 17 7.64 -5.50 4.28
C GLU A 17 7.55 -5.69 2.77
N ILE A 18 7.84 -4.61 2.03
CA ILE A 18 7.83 -4.65 0.58
C ILE A 18 9.14 -4.07 0.08
N ALA A 19 9.46 -4.37 -1.18
CA ALA A 19 10.75 -3.98 -1.75
C ALA A 19 10.65 -2.75 -2.66
N HIS A 20 9.45 -2.26 -2.91
CA HIS A 20 9.27 -1.16 -3.87
C HIS A 20 8.53 0.00 -3.20
N ALA A 21 8.62 1.18 -3.83
CA ALA A 21 7.98 2.37 -3.31
C ALA A 21 6.55 2.47 -3.84
N LEU A 22 5.68 3.08 -3.02
CA LEU A 22 4.29 3.32 -3.40
C LEU A 22 4.01 4.81 -3.27
N ALA A 23 2.92 5.23 -3.88
CA ALA A 23 2.48 6.62 -3.82
C ALA A 23 1.12 6.69 -3.14
N VAL A 24 0.83 7.86 -2.53
CA VAL A 24 -0.48 8.09 -1.94
C VAL A 24 -1.52 8.03 -3.05
N ASN A 25 -2.65 7.37 -2.76
CA ASN A 25 -3.77 7.14 -3.68
C ASN A 25 -3.52 6.03 -4.69
N GLN A 26 -2.39 5.34 -4.59
CA GLN A 26 -2.11 4.22 -5.48
C GLN A 26 -2.86 2.99 -5.01
N LEU A 27 -3.40 2.23 -5.97
CA LEU A 27 -4.08 0.98 -5.66
C LEU A 27 -3.08 -0.16 -5.66
N VAL A 28 -3.22 -1.06 -4.69
CA VAL A 28 -2.33 -2.20 -4.55
C VAL A 28 -3.15 -3.45 -4.23
N ASP A 29 -2.56 -4.61 -4.48
CA ASP A 29 -3.20 -5.86 -4.15
C ASP A 29 -2.79 -6.32 -2.75
N LEU A 30 -3.13 -7.56 -2.42
CA LEU A 30 -2.83 -8.10 -1.08
C LEU A 30 -1.35 -8.18 -0.78
N ASN A 31 -0.52 -8.19 -1.80
CA ASN A 31 0.93 -8.26 -1.63
C ASN A 31 1.60 -6.90 -1.74
N GLY A 32 0.81 -5.84 -1.87
CA GLY A 32 1.37 -4.51 -2.00
C GLY A 32 1.84 -4.17 -3.39
N CYS A 33 1.51 -4.98 -4.37
CA CYS A 33 1.90 -4.71 -5.75
C CYS A 33 0.90 -3.77 -6.41
N PRO A 34 1.38 -2.79 -7.20
CA PRO A 34 0.46 -1.87 -7.86
C PRO A 34 -0.53 -2.58 -8.76
N LEU A 35 -1.75 -2.08 -8.76
CA LEU A 35 -2.81 -2.62 -9.59
C LEU A 35 -3.08 -1.66 -10.73
N PRO A 36 -3.13 -2.16 -11.97
CA PRO A 36 -3.49 -1.30 -13.10
C PRO A 36 -4.99 -1.07 -13.13
N LEU A 37 -5.38 0.06 -13.69
CA LEU A 37 -6.79 0.37 -13.90
C LEU A 37 -7.07 0.41 -15.39
N PRO A 38 -8.25 -0.03 -15.81
CA PRO A 38 -9.30 -0.62 -14.99
C PRO A 38 -8.91 -2.02 -14.51
N LEU A 39 -9.51 -2.44 -13.41
CA LEU A 39 -9.22 -3.76 -12.87
C LEU A 39 -9.80 -4.85 -13.76
N ALA A 40 -9.14 -6.01 -13.75
CA ALA A 40 -9.59 -7.11 -14.57
C ALA A 40 -10.93 -7.68 -14.08
N THR A 41 -11.17 -7.55 -12.76
CA THR A 41 -12.40 -8.06 -12.18
C THR A 41 -12.73 -7.24 -10.95
N THR A 42 -14.03 -7.05 -10.72
CA THR A 42 -14.49 -6.33 -9.52
C THR A 42 -14.43 -7.21 -8.28
N ARG A 43 -14.12 -8.49 -8.43
CA ARG A 43 -13.98 -9.38 -7.28
C ARG A 43 -12.59 -9.32 -6.68
N GLN A 44 -11.67 -8.67 -7.37
CA GLN A 44 -10.30 -8.57 -6.88
C GLN A 44 -10.27 -7.68 -5.65
N ILE A 45 -9.54 -8.13 -4.63
CA ILE A 45 -9.37 -7.32 -3.43
C ILE A 45 -8.33 -6.25 -3.72
N ALA A 46 -8.68 -5.01 -3.42
CA ALA A 46 -7.78 -3.89 -3.67
C ALA A 46 -7.70 -3.01 -2.44
N TYR A 47 -6.54 -2.44 -2.22
CA TYR A 47 -6.32 -1.47 -1.16
C TYR A 47 -5.79 -0.20 -1.81
N ARG A 48 -5.99 0.91 -1.13
CA ARG A 48 -5.46 2.19 -1.58
C ARG A 48 -4.58 2.77 -0.50
N VAL A 49 -3.44 3.31 -0.90
CA VAL A 49 -2.55 3.98 0.05
C VAL A 49 -3.17 5.33 0.38
N HIS A 50 -3.64 5.49 1.62
CA HIS A 50 -4.28 6.74 1.99
C HIS A 50 -3.36 7.64 2.82
N ARG A 51 -2.24 7.09 3.30
CA ARG A 51 -1.31 7.88 4.08
C ARG A 51 0.06 7.22 4.06
N MET A 52 1.08 8.05 4.17
CA MET A 52 2.46 7.58 4.23
C MET A 52 3.13 8.23 5.42
N SER A 53 3.96 7.47 6.11
CA SER A 53 4.68 7.96 7.25
C SER A 53 6.11 7.47 7.19
N THR A 54 7.04 8.28 7.67
CA THR A 54 8.45 7.92 7.71
C THR A 54 8.97 8.09 9.11
N ALA A 55 9.65 7.05 9.61
CA ALA A 55 10.29 7.09 10.91
C ALA A 55 11.78 6.89 10.70
N SER A 56 12.58 7.78 11.26
CA SER A 56 14.04 7.72 11.10
C SER A 56 14.66 7.11 12.34
N HIS A 57 15.63 6.25 12.13
CA HIS A 57 16.38 5.59 13.18
C HIS A 57 17.86 5.83 12.99
N ARG A 58 18.64 5.42 13.98
CA ARG A 58 20.09 5.60 13.89
C ARG A 58 20.65 4.94 12.64
N ASN A 59 20.17 3.76 12.28
CA ASN A 59 20.73 2.99 11.19
C ASN A 59 19.92 3.05 9.91
N GLY A 60 18.86 3.86 9.87
CA GLY A 60 18.07 3.92 8.66
C GLY A 60 16.70 4.53 8.90
N GLU A 61 15.81 4.28 7.97
CA GLU A 61 14.46 4.80 8.09
C GLU A 61 13.45 3.75 7.63
N VAL A 62 12.24 3.86 8.14
CA VAL A 62 11.14 2.99 7.78
C VAL A 62 10.03 3.84 7.19
N VAL A 63 9.63 3.49 5.98
CA VAL A 63 8.53 4.15 5.30
C VAL A 63 7.31 3.25 5.39
N SER A 64 6.24 3.76 5.99
CA SER A 64 5.02 2.98 6.20
C SER A 64 3.91 3.52 5.30
N TYR A 65 3.33 2.64 4.52
CA TYR A 65 2.21 2.99 3.64
C TYR A 65 0.94 2.42 4.26
N TYR A 66 0.06 3.31 4.72
CA TYR A 66 -1.17 2.89 5.37
C TYR A 66 -2.25 2.68 4.34
N LEU A 67 -2.83 1.50 4.35
CA LEU A 67 -3.79 1.09 3.35
C LEU A 67 -5.21 1.18 3.88
N GLU A 68 -6.15 1.38 2.95
CA GLU A 68 -7.55 1.27 3.26
C GLU A 68 -8.18 0.36 2.23
N LEU A 69 -9.19 -0.39 2.65
CA LEU A 69 -9.87 -1.31 1.74
C LEU A 69 -10.73 -0.51 0.77
N VAL A 70 -10.57 -0.78 -0.51
CA VAL A 70 -11.34 -0.09 -1.52
C VAL A 70 -12.67 -0.82 -1.69
N GLY A 71 -13.76 -0.08 -1.55
CA GLY A 71 -15.08 -0.66 -1.65
C GLY A 71 -15.42 -1.10 -3.07
N ARG A 72 -16.34 -2.04 -3.16
CA ARG A 72 -16.71 -2.56 -4.45
C ARG A 72 -17.26 -1.51 -5.41
N PRO A 73 -18.09 -0.56 -4.96
CA PRO A 73 -18.56 0.47 -5.88
C PRO A 73 -17.45 1.27 -6.52
N GLU A 74 -16.34 1.49 -5.80
CA GLU A 74 -15.21 2.21 -6.38
C GLU A 74 -14.53 1.39 -7.45
N LEU A 75 -14.51 0.06 -7.28
CA LEU A 75 -13.85 -0.81 -8.25
C LEU A 75 -14.64 -0.93 -9.54
N GLU A 76 -15.95 -0.80 -9.45
CA GLU A 76 -16.82 -0.95 -10.61
C GLU A 76 -16.96 0.33 -11.40
N GLU A 77 -16.53 1.41 -10.83
CA GLU A 77 -16.69 2.71 -11.46
C GLU A 77 -15.43 3.04 -12.22
N GLU A 78 -15.53 3.29 -13.48
CA GLU A 78 -14.35 3.63 -14.23
C GLU A 78 -14.58 4.61 -15.29
#